data_e9ce79244e721d2cc3ebca5fd4fecfa8
#
_entry.id   e9ce79244e721d2cc3ebca5fd4fecfa8
#
_cell.length_a   1.000
_cell.length_b   1.000
_cell.length_c   1.000
_cell.angle_alpha   90.00
_cell.angle_beta   90.00
_cell.angle_gamma   90.00
#
_symmetry.space_group_name_H-M   'P 1'
#
loop_
_entity.id
_entity.type
_entity.pdbx_description
1 polymer ?
#
loop_
_entity_poly.entity_id
_entity_poly.type
_entity_poly.pdbx_seq_one_letter_code
_entity_poly.pdbx_strand_id
1 'polypeptide(L)'
;MKIMVSACLAGENCKYNGGNNRSEKVLRLMDGNEVITVCPEVMGGLPTPRVPSEICCGTVTARDGRVVDEAFRKGAALCLEIAMREQPDLIVLQSRSPSCGVKQRYDGTFTGRLTDGAGVTAALLMEHGFHVIDVQDLVDME
;
A
#
# COMPACT_ATOMS: atom_id res chain seq x y z
N MET A 1 13.72 3.47 -15.79
CA MET A 1 12.97 4.35 -14.90
C MET A 1 13.07 3.82 -13.47
N LYS A 2 12.76 4.65 -12.50
CA LYS A 2 12.77 4.26 -11.09
C LYS A 2 11.34 4.06 -10.63
N ILE A 3 11.04 2.88 -10.06
CA ILE A 3 9.68 2.55 -9.60
C ILE A 3 9.70 2.17 -8.12
N MET A 4 8.60 2.51 -7.45
CA MET A 4 8.35 2.09 -6.08
C MET A 4 7.09 1.22 -6.06
N VAL A 5 7.13 0.07 -5.40
CA VAL A 5 6.01 -0.87 -5.41
C VAL A 5 5.70 -1.38 -4.00
N SER A 6 4.44 -1.70 -3.75
CA SER A 6 4.08 -2.44 -2.54
C SER A 6 4.86 -3.74 -2.51
N ALA A 7 5.59 -4.00 -1.43
CA ALA A 7 6.48 -5.15 -1.32
C ALA A 7 5.77 -6.50 -1.53
N CYS A 8 4.51 -6.60 -1.09
CA CYS A 8 3.73 -7.83 -1.29
C CYS A 8 3.51 -8.16 -2.77
N LEU A 9 3.46 -7.14 -3.64
CA LEU A 9 3.32 -7.34 -5.09
C LEU A 9 4.57 -7.95 -5.71
N ALA A 10 5.72 -7.72 -5.10
CA ALA A 10 6.99 -8.29 -5.53
C ALA A 10 7.21 -9.71 -4.97
N GLY A 11 6.27 -10.22 -4.18
CA GLY A 11 6.33 -11.57 -3.62
C GLY A 11 6.86 -11.64 -2.20
N GLU A 12 7.07 -10.50 -1.53
CA GLU A 12 7.48 -10.51 -0.12
C GLU A 12 6.30 -10.88 0.78
N ASN A 13 6.55 -11.72 1.77
CA ASN A 13 5.52 -12.25 2.67
C ASN A 13 5.23 -11.27 3.80
N CYS A 14 4.79 -10.07 3.43
CA CYS A 14 4.51 -8.98 4.37
C CYS A 14 3.03 -8.62 4.47
N LYS A 15 2.16 -9.37 3.79
CA LYS A 15 0.72 -9.22 3.88
C LYS A 15 0.26 -9.57 5.30
N TYR A 16 -0.92 -9.05 5.71
CA TYR A 16 -1.41 -9.23 7.08
C TYR A 16 -1.45 -10.70 7.54
N ASN A 17 -1.70 -11.64 6.65
CA ASN A 17 -1.78 -13.07 6.96
C ASN A 17 -0.44 -13.82 6.82
N GLY A 18 0.66 -13.10 6.58
CA GLY A 18 1.96 -13.69 6.35
C GLY A 18 2.20 -14.16 4.91
N GLY A 19 1.25 -13.89 4.02
CA GLY A 19 1.37 -14.23 2.61
C GLY A 19 1.84 -13.04 1.78
N ASN A 20 1.59 -13.11 0.47
CA ASN A 20 1.94 -12.06 -0.48
C ASN A 20 0.85 -11.91 -1.53
N ASN A 21 0.98 -10.86 -2.33
CA ASN A 21 0.09 -10.57 -3.45
C ASN A 21 0.89 -10.52 -4.76
N ARG A 22 1.84 -11.44 -4.91
CA ARG A 22 2.73 -11.49 -6.08
C ARG A 22 1.97 -11.24 -7.37
N SER A 23 2.45 -10.29 -8.16
CA SER A 23 1.84 -9.91 -9.44
C SER A 23 2.85 -10.09 -10.56
N GLU A 24 2.51 -10.91 -11.54
CA GLU A 24 3.37 -11.13 -12.70
C GLU A 24 3.56 -9.83 -13.50
N LYS A 25 2.54 -8.98 -13.58
CA LYS A 25 2.64 -7.68 -14.25
C LYS A 25 3.66 -6.78 -13.57
N VAL A 26 3.65 -6.77 -12.23
CA VAL A 26 4.61 -5.98 -11.45
C VAL A 26 6.01 -6.54 -11.63
N LEU A 27 6.18 -7.86 -11.58
CA LEU A 27 7.49 -8.47 -11.77
C LEU A 27 8.08 -8.15 -13.15
N ARG A 28 7.24 -8.13 -14.20
CA ARG A 28 7.68 -7.72 -15.53
C ARG A 28 8.08 -6.24 -15.57
N LEU A 29 7.34 -5.39 -14.88
CA LEU A 29 7.67 -3.96 -14.78
C LEU A 29 8.99 -3.75 -14.02
N MET A 30 9.27 -4.57 -13.03
CA MET A 30 10.50 -4.49 -12.24
C MET A 30 11.74 -4.82 -13.08
N ASP A 31 11.58 -5.71 -14.06
CA ASP A 31 12.69 -6.13 -14.92
C ASP A 31 13.20 -4.95 -15.75
N GLY A 32 14.49 -4.66 -15.65
CA GLY A 32 15.12 -3.56 -16.36
C GLY A 32 14.93 -2.17 -15.76
N ASN A 33 14.26 -2.08 -14.61
CA ASN A 33 14.06 -0.81 -13.91
C ASN A 33 14.72 -0.85 -12.53
N GLU A 34 14.98 0.34 -11.97
CA GLU A 34 15.43 0.48 -10.60
C GLU A 34 14.19 0.38 -9.69
N VAL A 35 14.23 -0.50 -8.70
CA VAL A 35 13.04 -0.85 -7.90
C VAL A 35 13.26 -0.58 -6.43
N ILE A 36 12.25 0.04 -5.80
CA ILE A 36 12.17 0.22 -4.36
C ILE A 36 10.89 -0.48 -3.89
N THR A 37 11.00 -1.40 -2.93
CA THR A 37 9.83 -2.06 -2.35
C THR A 37 9.52 -1.46 -0.99
N VAL A 38 8.23 -1.28 -0.69
CA VAL A 38 7.78 -0.73 0.59
C VAL A 38 6.58 -1.52 1.12
N CYS A 39 6.53 -1.67 2.43
CA CYS A 39 5.35 -2.16 3.12
C CYS A 39 5.04 -1.20 4.27
N PRO A 40 4.15 -0.22 4.05
CA PRO A 40 3.90 0.82 5.05
C PRO A 40 3.46 0.28 6.41
N GLU A 41 2.69 -0.80 6.43
CA GLU A 41 2.21 -1.39 7.69
C GLU A 41 3.36 -1.94 8.52
N VAL A 42 4.27 -2.67 7.89
CA VAL A 42 5.48 -3.21 8.55
C VAL A 42 6.40 -2.06 8.96
N MET A 43 6.58 -1.07 8.09
CA MET A 43 7.42 0.11 8.37
C MET A 43 6.88 0.91 9.54
N GLY A 44 5.56 0.92 9.73
CA GLY A 44 4.90 1.57 10.87
C GLY A 44 5.03 0.80 12.18
N GLY A 45 5.62 -0.39 12.15
CA GLY A 45 5.86 -1.20 13.35
C GLY A 45 4.86 -2.33 13.57
N LEU A 46 3.98 -2.60 12.62
CA LEU A 46 3.02 -3.70 12.77
C LEU A 46 3.68 -5.04 12.47
N PRO A 47 3.34 -6.10 13.24
CA PRO A 47 3.92 -7.43 13.02
C PRO A 47 3.32 -8.12 11.79
N THR A 48 3.98 -9.16 11.34
CA THR A 48 3.48 -10.07 10.31
C THR A 48 3.51 -11.49 10.89
N PRO A 49 2.41 -12.23 10.99
CA PRO A 49 1.05 -11.82 10.63
C PRO A 49 0.43 -10.84 11.64
N ARG A 50 -0.67 -10.22 11.23
CA ARG A 50 -1.40 -9.25 12.05
C ARG A 50 -2.90 -9.31 11.77
N VAL A 51 -3.67 -8.76 12.69
CA VAL A 51 -5.12 -8.65 12.53
C VAL A 51 -5.41 -7.67 11.40
N PRO A 52 -6.35 -7.98 10.47
CA PRO A 52 -6.71 -7.06 9.39
C PRO A 52 -7.34 -5.79 9.94
N SER A 53 -7.12 -4.67 9.25
CA SER A 53 -7.58 -3.35 9.64
C SER A 53 -8.37 -2.71 8.52
N GLU A 54 -9.27 -1.77 8.88
CA GLU A 54 -10.03 -0.95 7.94
C GLU A 54 -10.10 0.49 8.45
N ILE A 55 -10.35 1.41 7.54
CA ILE A 55 -10.54 2.82 7.91
C ILE A 55 -12.02 3.01 8.26
N CYS A 56 -12.27 3.40 9.51
CA CYS A 56 -13.61 3.71 9.99
C CYS A 56 -13.63 5.15 10.48
N CYS A 57 -14.46 5.98 9.85
CA CYS A 57 -14.59 7.41 10.24
C CYS A 57 -13.25 8.14 10.26
N GLY A 58 -12.39 7.86 9.28
CA GLY A 58 -11.08 8.50 9.15
C GLY A 58 -9.98 7.92 10.03
N THR A 59 -10.29 6.90 10.85
CA THR A 59 -9.34 6.28 11.77
C THR A 59 -9.13 4.82 11.40
N VAL A 60 -7.87 4.38 11.32
CA VAL A 60 -7.56 2.97 11.03
C VAL A 60 -7.73 2.14 12.29
N THR A 61 -8.62 1.15 12.23
CA THR A 61 -8.97 0.28 13.36
C THR A 61 -8.82 -1.17 12.95
N ALA A 62 -8.21 -1.98 13.80
CA ALA A 62 -8.09 -3.42 13.59
C ALA A 62 -9.42 -4.10 13.90
N ARG A 63 -9.64 -5.29 13.31
CA ARG A 63 -10.88 -6.06 13.51
C ARG A 63 -11.16 -6.34 14.98
N ASP A 64 -10.12 -6.49 15.80
CA ASP A 64 -10.25 -6.75 17.25
C ASP A 64 -10.57 -5.49 18.06
N GLY A 65 -10.78 -4.34 17.40
CA GLY A 65 -11.17 -3.09 18.04
C GLY A 65 -10.00 -2.17 18.39
N ARG A 66 -8.77 -2.62 18.28
CA ARG A 66 -7.60 -1.75 18.57
C ARG A 66 -7.47 -0.67 17.51
N VAL A 67 -7.23 0.56 17.95
CA VAL A 67 -6.90 1.65 17.04
C VAL A 67 -5.43 1.53 16.65
N VAL A 68 -5.17 1.38 15.35
CA VAL A 68 -3.80 1.24 14.80
C VAL A 68 -3.44 2.39 13.88
N ASP A 69 -4.20 3.47 13.96
CA ASP A 69 -4.05 4.65 13.09
C ASP A 69 -2.65 5.24 13.14
N GLU A 70 -2.08 5.35 14.34
CA GLU A 70 -0.74 5.91 14.52
C GLU A 70 0.31 5.11 13.75
N ALA A 71 0.25 3.78 13.81
CA ALA A 71 1.18 2.91 13.08
C ALA A 71 1.02 3.08 11.57
N PHE A 72 -0.21 3.19 11.07
CA PHE A 72 -0.48 3.42 9.66
C PHE A 72 0.04 4.79 9.20
N ARG A 73 -0.18 5.84 10.01
CA ARG A 73 0.32 7.19 9.70
C ARG A 73 1.84 7.24 9.71
N LYS A 74 2.46 6.56 10.67
CA LYS A 74 3.92 6.46 10.75
C LYS A 74 4.50 5.76 9.52
N GLY A 75 3.90 4.64 9.12
CA GLY A 75 4.33 3.91 7.93
C GLY A 75 4.18 4.74 6.65
N ALA A 76 3.07 5.47 6.54
CA ALA A 76 2.84 6.37 5.41
C ALA A 76 3.90 7.48 5.34
N ALA A 77 4.22 8.09 6.49
CA ALA A 77 5.24 9.14 6.56
C ALA A 77 6.62 8.61 6.16
N LEU A 78 6.98 7.40 6.59
CA LEU A 78 8.26 6.78 6.21
C LEU A 78 8.31 6.47 4.71
N CYS A 79 7.20 6.01 4.12
CA CYS A 79 7.12 5.82 2.67
C CYS A 79 7.27 7.13 1.93
N LEU A 80 6.66 8.19 2.43
CA LEU A 80 6.82 9.53 1.83
C LEU A 80 8.26 9.99 1.86
N GLU A 81 8.97 9.79 2.99
CA GLU A 81 10.40 10.13 3.09
C GLU A 81 11.21 9.40 2.02
N ILE A 82 10.95 8.11 1.82
CA ILE A 82 11.63 7.32 0.79
C ILE A 82 11.32 7.89 -0.61
N ALA A 83 10.06 8.19 -0.89
CA ALA A 83 9.65 8.73 -2.18
C ALA A 83 10.28 10.10 -2.44
N MET A 84 10.33 10.95 -1.43
CA MET A 84 10.96 12.29 -1.55
C MET A 84 12.46 12.19 -1.81
N ARG A 85 13.13 11.22 -1.19
CA ARG A 85 14.57 11.00 -1.39
C ARG A 85 14.88 10.38 -2.75
N GLU A 86 14.11 9.36 -3.13
CA GLU A 86 14.39 8.55 -4.32
C GLU A 86 13.73 9.08 -5.59
N GLN A 87 12.69 9.91 -5.48
CA GLN A 87 11.96 10.50 -6.61
C GLN A 87 11.56 9.46 -7.66
N PRO A 88 10.77 8.44 -7.30
CA PRO A 88 10.36 7.43 -8.28
C PRO A 88 9.49 8.05 -9.38
N ASP A 89 9.64 7.52 -10.59
CA ASP A 89 8.85 7.95 -11.74
C ASP A 89 7.43 7.41 -11.69
N LEU A 90 7.25 6.27 -11.02
CA LEU A 90 5.97 5.58 -10.91
C LEU A 90 5.91 4.83 -9.58
N ILE A 91 4.74 4.87 -8.94
CA ILE A 91 4.47 4.11 -7.71
C ILE A 91 3.27 3.20 -7.98
N VAL A 92 3.45 1.88 -7.81
CA VAL A 92 2.39 0.89 -8.00
C VAL A 92 2.05 0.26 -6.65
N LEU A 93 0.81 0.40 -6.22
CA LEU A 93 0.39 -0.04 -4.90
C LEU A 93 -0.69 -1.12 -4.97
N GLN A 94 -0.74 -1.94 -3.91
CA GLN A 94 -1.75 -3.00 -3.76
C GLN A 94 -3.14 -2.40 -3.62
N SER A 95 -4.12 -3.00 -4.34
CA SER A 95 -5.51 -2.55 -4.31
C SER A 95 -6.19 -2.85 -2.98
N ARG A 96 -7.17 -2.00 -2.65
CA ARG A 96 -8.14 -2.17 -1.54
C ARG A 96 -7.56 -2.16 -0.13
N SER A 97 -6.26 -1.98 0.00
CA SER A 97 -5.59 -1.93 1.30
C SER A 97 -5.93 -0.63 2.04
N PRO A 98 -6.08 -0.65 3.37
CA PRO A 98 -6.25 0.58 4.15
C PRO A 98 -5.02 1.49 4.10
N SER A 99 -3.87 0.95 3.71
CA SER A 99 -2.64 1.72 3.50
C SER A 99 -2.42 2.07 2.03
N CYS A 100 -2.45 1.08 1.15
CA CYS A 100 -1.99 1.18 -0.23
C CYS A 100 -3.10 1.34 -1.28
N GLY A 101 -4.36 1.13 -0.94
CA GLY A 101 -5.47 1.23 -1.89
C GLY A 101 -5.51 2.61 -2.53
N VAL A 102 -5.60 2.67 -3.87
CA VAL A 102 -5.55 3.94 -4.60
C VAL A 102 -6.95 4.46 -4.90
N LYS A 103 -7.86 3.58 -5.32
CA LYS A 103 -9.21 3.94 -5.76
C LYS A 103 -10.27 3.58 -4.74
N GLN A 104 -10.14 2.42 -4.12
CA GLN A 104 -11.12 1.84 -3.23
C GLN A 104 -10.44 1.24 -2.01
N ARG A 105 -11.20 1.15 -0.93
CA ARG A 105 -10.79 0.48 0.30
C ARG A 105 -12.05 -0.12 0.94
N TYR A 106 -11.87 -0.99 1.93
CA TYR A 106 -13.01 -1.50 2.70
C TYR A 106 -13.59 -0.38 3.57
N ASP A 107 -14.92 -0.45 3.79
CA ASP A 107 -15.69 0.68 4.34
C ASP A 107 -15.63 0.85 5.86
N GLY A 108 -14.90 0.00 6.56
CA GLY A 108 -14.75 0.08 8.01
C GLY A 108 -15.72 -0.79 8.80
N THR A 109 -16.61 -1.51 8.11
CA THR A 109 -17.61 -2.37 8.79
C THR A 109 -17.15 -3.80 8.95
N PHE A 110 -16.02 -4.17 8.34
CA PHE A 110 -15.49 -5.55 8.33
C PHE A 110 -16.47 -6.56 7.72
N THR A 111 -17.23 -6.13 6.72
CA THR A 111 -18.25 -6.96 6.03
C THR A 111 -17.87 -7.27 4.58
N GLY A 112 -16.68 -6.90 4.14
CA GLY A 112 -16.25 -7.07 2.75
C GLY A 112 -16.78 -6.02 1.79
N ARG A 113 -17.48 -5.01 2.29
CA ARG A 113 -18.03 -3.93 1.48
C ARG A 113 -16.96 -2.90 1.17
N LEU A 114 -16.85 -2.52 -0.10
CA LEU A 114 -15.90 -1.51 -0.57
C LEU A 114 -16.54 -0.13 -0.61
N THR A 115 -15.72 0.89 -0.44
CA THR A 115 -16.09 2.29 -0.63
C THR A 115 -15.03 2.99 -1.47
N ASP A 116 -15.40 4.07 -2.14
CA ASP A 116 -14.44 4.90 -2.86
C ASP A 116 -13.54 5.63 -1.85
N GLY A 117 -12.28 5.74 -2.20
CA GLY A 117 -11.31 6.45 -1.38
C GLY A 117 -9.98 5.72 -1.34
N ALA A 118 -8.94 6.46 -0.98
CA ALA A 118 -7.59 5.94 -0.91
C ALA A 118 -7.22 5.50 0.50
N GLY A 119 -6.28 4.56 0.60
CA GLY A 119 -5.63 4.21 1.85
C GLY A 119 -4.71 5.33 2.33
N VAL A 120 -4.24 5.22 3.55
CA VAL A 120 -3.47 6.28 4.22
C VAL A 120 -2.20 6.66 3.46
N THR A 121 -1.43 5.66 3.02
CA THR A 121 -0.16 5.90 2.30
C THR A 121 -0.43 6.41 0.88
N ALA A 122 -1.37 5.79 0.17
CA ALA A 122 -1.68 6.20 -1.19
C ALA A 122 -2.15 7.66 -1.23
N ALA A 123 -3.03 8.05 -0.30
CA ALA A 123 -3.52 9.42 -0.20
C ALA A 123 -2.38 10.41 0.02
N LEU A 124 -1.47 10.09 0.94
CA LEU A 124 -0.35 10.97 1.27
C LEU A 124 0.59 11.15 0.07
N LEU A 125 0.92 10.08 -0.63
CA LEU A 125 1.80 10.14 -1.80
C LEU A 125 1.16 10.93 -2.96
N MET A 126 -0.13 10.71 -3.21
CA MET A 126 -0.86 11.45 -4.25
C MET A 126 -0.95 12.95 -3.91
N GLU A 127 -1.18 13.27 -2.64
CA GLU A 127 -1.24 14.66 -2.15
C GLU A 127 0.08 15.40 -2.41
N HIS A 128 1.21 14.68 -2.37
CA HIS A 128 2.53 15.26 -2.63
C HIS A 128 2.94 15.21 -4.11
N GLY A 129 2.00 14.89 -5.00
CA GLY A 129 2.20 14.99 -6.44
C GLY A 129 2.89 13.79 -7.11
N PHE A 130 3.05 12.68 -6.41
CA PHE A 130 3.62 11.48 -7.02
C PHE A 130 2.62 10.79 -7.95
N HIS A 131 3.15 10.16 -9.01
CA HIS A 131 2.34 9.35 -9.91
C HIS A 131 2.09 7.99 -9.29
N VAL A 132 0.90 7.81 -8.73
CA VAL A 132 0.52 6.60 -7.99
C VAL A 132 -0.60 5.90 -8.74
N ILE A 133 -0.42 4.60 -9.02
CA ILE A 133 -1.46 3.79 -9.65
C ILE A 133 -1.76 2.55 -8.82
N ASP A 134 -3.01 2.10 -8.91
CA ASP A 134 -3.45 0.83 -8.36
C ASP A 134 -2.93 -0.30 -9.25
N VAL A 135 -2.51 -1.42 -8.65
CA VAL A 135 -2.01 -2.56 -9.42
C VAL A 135 -3.03 -3.05 -10.44
N GLN A 136 -4.32 -2.88 -10.17
CA GLN A 136 -5.38 -3.26 -11.11
C GLN A 136 -5.36 -2.44 -12.40
N ASP A 137 -4.80 -1.24 -12.35
CA ASP A 137 -4.71 -0.34 -13.49
C ASP A 137 -3.38 -0.46 -14.25
N LEU A 138 -2.50 -1.34 -13.80
CA LEU A 138 -1.23 -1.57 -14.47
C LEU A 138 -1.47 -2.36 -15.76
N VAL A 139 -1.11 -1.73 -16.88
CA VAL A 139 -1.23 -2.33 -18.20
C VAL A 139 0.11 -2.95 -18.57
N ASP A 140 0.10 -4.17 -19.14
CA ASP A 140 1.30 -4.78 -19.67
C ASP A 140 1.84 -3.93 -20.81
N MET A 141 3.06 -3.44 -20.64
CA MET A 141 3.78 -2.72 -21.70
C MET A 141 4.59 -3.74 -22.47
N GLU A 142 4.14 -4.03 -23.65
CA GLU A 142 4.86 -4.92 -24.56
C GLU A 142 5.95 -4.19 -25.32
#